data_3f7ea2f64e11584d0a37a1c7597b7f86
#
_entry.id   3f7ea2f64e11584d0a37a1c7597b7f86
#
_cell.length_a   1.000
_cell.length_b   1.000
_cell.length_c   1.000
_cell.angle_alpha   90.00
_cell.angle_beta   90.00
_cell.angle_gamma   90.00
#
_symmetry.space_group_name_H-M   'P 1'
#
loop_
_entity.id
_entity.type
_entity.pdbx_description
1 polymer ?
#
loop_
_entity_poly.entity_id
_entity_poly.type
_entity_poly.pdbx_seq_one_letter_code
_entity_poly.pdbx_strand_id
1 'polypeptide(L)'
;MGSTGRAYGQDKFQTSQQTNDRIQQLASVARTRPVDTPIGTGDLVHVEVFDVPDLTREVRVNESGLISLPLIPGRIQASGLTTYQLEQKVAELLLENGLVSHPQVSVFVKEQNSQPITVVGAVQKPATFQAIRQTTLLEALAQAGGIADDAANELNVLRPAAPDAAAKDGNSGGGADPPGGTQTITVRLTDLLYSGDPTFNIPVYGGDIINVPRSGIVFVTGAVNQPGGYVLASRGQALTTLQAVTMARGLSGYAKPNDAVIIRLHQDTGVKEEIPVHLKQIMDRKKNDIRLFANDTLYIPESGGRKAFYKIGGAALGIGSSIIVFRAAQ
;
A
#
# COMPACT_ATOMS: atom_id res chain seq x y z
N MET A 1 -23.36 -29.27 35.06
CA MET A 1 -21.95 -28.95 34.68
C MET A 1 -21.88 -28.92 33.17
N GLY A 2 -22.05 -27.76 32.63
CA GLY A 2 -22.04 -27.55 31.15
C GLY A 2 -20.68 -27.07 30.74
N SER A 3 -19.98 -27.90 29.95
CA SER A 3 -18.71 -27.55 29.31
C SER A 3 -18.99 -26.71 28.05
N THR A 4 -18.74 -25.43 28.15
CA THR A 4 -18.72 -24.51 26.99
C THR A 4 -17.41 -24.70 26.22
N GLY A 5 -17.43 -25.60 25.23
CA GLY A 5 -16.37 -25.69 24.24
C GLY A 5 -16.30 -24.40 23.43
N ARG A 6 -15.27 -23.60 23.63
CA ARG A 6 -14.90 -22.50 22.73
C ARG A 6 -14.48 -23.11 21.41
N ALA A 7 -15.32 -22.98 20.40
CA ALA A 7 -14.96 -23.28 19.03
C ALA A 7 -13.85 -22.30 18.60
N TYR A 8 -12.62 -22.79 18.45
CA TYR A 8 -11.56 -22.09 17.73
C TYR A 8 -12.03 -21.96 16.29
N GLY A 9 -12.32 -20.74 15.87
CA GLY A 9 -12.70 -20.44 14.51
C GLY A 9 -11.61 -20.92 13.56
N GLN A 10 -12.01 -21.79 12.64
CA GLN A 10 -11.20 -22.15 11.47
C GLN A 10 -11.04 -20.89 10.63
N ASP A 11 -9.87 -20.26 10.67
CA ASP A 11 -9.47 -19.22 9.72
C ASP A 11 -9.45 -19.86 8.33
N LYS A 12 -10.58 -19.73 7.63
CA LYS A 12 -10.71 -20.12 6.23
C LYS A 12 -9.70 -19.28 5.44
N PHE A 13 -8.81 -19.93 4.72
CA PHE A 13 -7.94 -19.30 3.74
C PHE A 13 -8.81 -18.51 2.75
N GLN A 14 -8.91 -17.19 2.93
CA GLN A 14 -9.67 -16.36 2.02
C GLN A 14 -8.82 -16.13 0.76
N THR A 15 -9.44 -16.27 -0.38
CA THR A 15 -8.80 -15.94 -1.67
C THR A 15 -8.70 -14.42 -1.82
N SER A 16 -7.80 -13.93 -2.68
CA SER A 16 -7.75 -12.51 -3.07
C SER A 16 -9.10 -11.99 -3.54
N GLN A 17 -9.88 -12.83 -4.20
CA GLN A 17 -11.23 -12.52 -4.66
C GLN A 17 -12.15 -12.19 -3.49
N GLN A 18 -12.18 -13.01 -2.44
CA GLN A 18 -12.95 -12.74 -1.22
C GLN A 18 -12.48 -11.47 -0.48
N THR A 19 -11.19 -11.21 -0.53
CA THR A 19 -10.61 -9.97 0.03
C THR A 19 -11.08 -8.75 -0.76
N ASN A 20 -11.09 -8.82 -2.09
CA ASN A 20 -11.53 -7.74 -2.95
C ASN A 20 -13.04 -7.49 -2.83
N ASP A 21 -13.86 -8.54 -2.72
CA ASP A 21 -15.30 -8.42 -2.45
C ASP A 21 -15.54 -7.67 -1.12
N ARG A 22 -14.74 -7.97 -0.11
CA ARG A 22 -14.82 -7.29 1.18
C ARG A 22 -14.36 -5.83 1.10
N ILE A 23 -13.30 -5.53 0.36
CA ILE A 23 -12.87 -4.14 0.09
C ILE A 23 -14.02 -3.36 -0.53
N GLN A 24 -14.67 -3.90 -1.55
CA GLN A 24 -15.79 -3.24 -2.21
C GLN A 24 -17.00 -3.05 -1.28
N GLN A 25 -17.36 -4.05 -0.48
CA GLN A 25 -18.42 -3.94 0.51
C GLN A 25 -18.13 -2.83 1.54
N LEU A 26 -16.93 -2.81 2.12
CA LEU A 26 -16.55 -1.81 3.10
C LEU A 26 -16.45 -0.40 2.49
N ALA A 27 -15.94 -0.27 1.28
CA ALA A 27 -15.88 0.98 0.55
C ALA A 27 -17.28 1.55 0.25
N SER A 28 -18.26 0.70 -0.04
CA SER A 28 -19.63 1.13 -0.30
C SER A 28 -20.35 1.66 0.94
N VAL A 29 -19.98 1.19 2.12
CA VAL A 29 -20.53 1.62 3.42
C VAL A 29 -19.83 2.89 3.94
N ALA A 30 -18.56 3.08 3.61
CA ALA A 30 -17.77 4.24 4.01
C ALA A 30 -18.16 5.50 3.21
N ARG A 31 -19.42 5.93 3.29
CA ARG A 31 -19.85 7.20 2.69
C ARG A 31 -19.30 8.34 3.50
N THR A 32 -18.21 8.92 3.03
CA THR A 32 -17.62 10.12 3.60
C THR A 32 -18.52 11.34 3.39
N ARG A 33 -18.56 12.22 4.38
CA ARG A 33 -19.25 13.50 4.27
C ARG A 33 -18.56 14.34 3.19
N PRO A 34 -19.32 15.11 2.39
CA PRO A 34 -18.71 16.10 1.51
C PRO A 34 -17.90 17.08 2.37
N VAL A 35 -16.62 17.19 2.08
CA VAL A 35 -15.74 18.20 2.65
C VAL A 35 -15.36 19.11 1.51
N ASP A 36 -15.45 20.41 1.72
CA ASP A 36 -15.02 21.40 0.73
C ASP A 36 -13.51 21.25 0.53
N THR A 37 -13.14 20.62 -0.58
CA THR A 37 -11.75 20.51 -1.00
C THR A 37 -11.24 21.85 -1.53
N PRO A 38 -10.03 22.28 -1.16
CA PRO A 38 -9.47 23.50 -1.71
C PRO A 38 -9.23 23.33 -3.22
N ILE A 39 -9.48 24.41 -3.95
CA ILE A 39 -9.21 24.52 -5.38
C ILE A 39 -7.69 24.48 -5.58
N GLY A 40 -7.22 23.77 -6.60
CA GLY A 40 -5.80 23.67 -6.91
C GLY A 40 -5.47 24.06 -8.34
N THR A 41 -4.19 23.96 -8.67
CA THR A 41 -3.70 24.26 -10.03
C THR A 41 -4.21 23.23 -11.04
N GLY A 42 -4.65 23.71 -12.20
CA GLY A 42 -5.20 22.85 -13.25
C GLY A 42 -6.70 22.58 -13.15
N ASP A 43 -7.36 22.91 -12.02
CA ASP A 43 -8.81 22.77 -11.85
C ASP A 43 -9.56 23.67 -12.82
N LEU A 44 -10.69 23.20 -13.33
CA LEU A 44 -11.65 23.97 -14.13
C LEU A 44 -12.77 24.45 -13.21
N VAL A 45 -12.83 25.74 -12.98
CA VAL A 45 -13.80 26.39 -12.12
C VAL A 45 -14.82 27.10 -12.97
N HIS A 46 -16.09 26.88 -12.70
CA HIS A 46 -17.21 27.65 -13.26
C HIS A 46 -17.62 28.72 -12.25
N VAL A 47 -17.44 29.97 -12.63
CA VAL A 47 -17.84 31.13 -11.84
C VAL A 47 -19.10 31.70 -12.46
N GLU A 48 -20.18 31.75 -11.69
CA GLU A 48 -21.48 32.29 -12.11
C GLU A 48 -21.79 33.52 -11.28
N VAL A 49 -22.11 34.62 -11.96
CA VAL A 49 -22.55 35.86 -11.30
C VAL A 49 -24.01 36.10 -11.68
N PHE A 50 -24.87 36.08 -10.68
CA PHE A 50 -26.30 36.27 -10.87
C PHE A 50 -26.62 37.60 -11.56
N ASP A 51 -27.47 37.55 -12.55
CA ASP A 51 -27.91 38.71 -13.35
C ASP A 51 -26.84 39.41 -14.19
N VAL A 52 -25.61 38.81 -14.30
CA VAL A 52 -24.52 39.34 -15.11
C VAL A 52 -23.86 38.23 -15.96
N PRO A 53 -24.49 37.87 -17.09
CA PRO A 53 -24.00 36.74 -17.93
C PRO A 53 -22.57 36.98 -18.46
N ASP A 54 -22.19 38.21 -18.69
CA ASP A 54 -20.86 38.58 -19.22
C ASP A 54 -19.71 38.21 -18.26
N LEU A 55 -20.01 38.08 -16.97
CA LEU A 55 -19.05 37.64 -15.94
C LEU A 55 -19.10 36.14 -15.67
N THR A 56 -20.13 35.44 -16.15
CA THR A 56 -20.27 34.00 -15.97
C THR A 56 -19.35 33.26 -16.93
N ARG A 57 -18.38 32.51 -16.39
CA ARG A 57 -17.37 31.86 -17.20
C ARG A 57 -16.77 30.62 -16.56
N GLU A 58 -16.31 29.72 -17.43
CA GLU A 58 -15.40 28.64 -17.06
C GLU A 58 -13.94 29.11 -17.17
N VAL A 59 -13.19 28.95 -16.10
CA VAL A 59 -11.80 29.39 -16.03
C VAL A 59 -10.93 28.27 -15.43
N ARG A 60 -9.82 27.98 -16.08
CA ARG A 60 -8.84 27.04 -15.55
C ARG A 60 -7.84 27.78 -14.65
N VAL A 61 -7.61 27.22 -13.47
CA VAL A 61 -6.58 27.71 -12.55
C VAL A 61 -5.21 27.43 -13.16
N ASN A 62 -4.40 28.48 -13.35
CA ASN A 62 -3.08 28.35 -13.95
C ASN A 62 -2.05 27.75 -12.98
N GLU A 63 -0.83 27.51 -13.45
CA GLU A 63 0.27 26.94 -12.64
C GLU A 63 0.65 27.80 -11.42
N SER A 64 0.40 29.10 -11.48
CA SER A 64 0.63 30.03 -10.36
C SER A 64 -0.56 30.06 -9.38
N GLY A 65 -1.60 29.23 -9.57
CA GLY A 65 -2.77 29.20 -8.70
C GLY A 65 -3.78 30.33 -8.93
N LEU A 66 -3.65 31.06 -10.04
CA LEU A 66 -4.44 32.25 -10.33
C LEU A 66 -5.50 31.96 -11.40
N ILE A 67 -6.63 32.66 -11.30
CA ILE A 67 -7.65 32.75 -12.36
C ILE A 67 -7.79 34.19 -12.86
N SER A 68 -8.34 34.36 -14.06
CA SER A 68 -8.65 35.65 -14.63
C SER A 68 -10.12 35.70 -15.03
N LEU A 69 -10.86 36.68 -14.55
CA LEU A 69 -12.25 36.94 -14.91
C LEU A 69 -12.36 38.20 -15.77
N PRO A 70 -13.32 38.23 -16.71
CA PRO A 70 -13.56 39.42 -17.51
C PRO A 70 -13.92 40.64 -16.60
N LEU A 71 -13.58 41.84 -17.03
CA LEU A 71 -13.90 43.09 -16.38
C LEU A 71 -13.25 43.30 -15.00
N ILE A 72 -12.74 42.28 -14.33
CA ILE A 72 -11.99 42.41 -13.07
C ILE A 72 -10.53 42.65 -13.44
N PRO A 73 -9.94 43.80 -13.06
CA PRO A 73 -8.55 44.07 -13.31
C PRO A 73 -7.67 43.17 -12.42
N GLY A 74 -6.69 42.50 -13.06
CA GLY A 74 -5.73 41.68 -12.35
C GLY A 74 -6.09 40.18 -12.36
N ARG A 75 -5.32 39.40 -11.57
CA ARG A 75 -5.48 37.96 -11.40
C ARG A 75 -5.92 37.68 -9.97
N ILE A 76 -6.81 36.69 -9.82
CA ILE A 76 -7.42 36.32 -8.54
C ILE A 76 -6.77 35.02 -8.07
N GLN A 77 -6.27 34.99 -6.85
CA GLN A 77 -5.77 33.80 -6.20
C GLN A 77 -6.95 32.85 -5.94
N ALA A 78 -6.94 31.69 -6.60
CA ALA A 78 -7.95 30.65 -6.46
C ALA A 78 -7.39 29.42 -5.76
N SER A 79 -6.13 29.06 -6.03
CA SER A 79 -5.48 27.91 -5.41
C SER A 79 -5.36 28.09 -3.89
N GLY A 80 -5.70 27.04 -3.15
CA GLY A 80 -5.73 27.02 -1.68
C GLY A 80 -7.02 27.52 -1.05
N LEU A 81 -7.91 28.14 -1.84
CA LEU A 81 -9.23 28.58 -1.37
C LEU A 81 -10.29 27.48 -1.59
N THR A 82 -11.28 27.41 -0.68
CA THR A 82 -12.50 26.65 -0.94
C THR A 82 -13.39 27.37 -1.94
N THR A 83 -14.36 26.68 -2.52
CA THR A 83 -15.34 27.32 -3.42
C THR A 83 -15.99 28.51 -2.76
N TYR A 84 -16.42 28.36 -1.51
CA TYR A 84 -17.05 29.44 -0.73
C TYR A 84 -16.11 30.64 -0.51
N GLN A 85 -14.84 30.41 -0.20
CA GLN A 85 -13.87 31.51 -0.04
C GLN A 85 -13.61 32.24 -1.35
N LEU A 86 -13.60 31.51 -2.47
CA LEU A 86 -13.46 32.12 -3.78
C LEU A 86 -14.70 32.93 -4.18
N GLU A 87 -15.93 32.46 -3.86
CA GLU A 87 -17.16 33.24 -4.03
C GLU A 87 -17.10 34.60 -3.34
N GLN A 88 -16.71 34.59 -2.06
CA GLN A 88 -16.58 35.82 -1.27
C GLN A 88 -15.55 36.75 -1.87
N LYS A 89 -14.40 36.22 -2.26
CA LYS A 89 -13.30 37.04 -2.82
C LYS A 89 -13.68 37.68 -4.16
N VAL A 90 -14.38 36.91 -5.02
CA VAL A 90 -14.87 37.46 -6.29
C VAL A 90 -15.94 38.50 -6.05
N ALA A 91 -16.87 38.25 -5.11
CA ALA A 91 -17.90 39.25 -4.75
C ALA A 91 -17.30 40.56 -4.23
N GLU A 92 -16.31 40.47 -3.37
CA GLU A 92 -15.57 41.65 -2.86
C GLU A 92 -14.92 42.44 -4.00
N LEU A 93 -14.23 41.77 -4.93
CA LEU A 93 -13.60 42.42 -6.07
C LEU A 93 -14.62 43.05 -7.03
N LEU A 94 -15.81 42.50 -7.20
CA LEU A 94 -16.88 43.10 -7.99
C LEU A 94 -17.44 44.34 -7.37
N LEU A 95 -17.55 44.39 -6.03
CA LEU A 95 -17.95 45.57 -5.28
C LEU A 95 -16.88 46.70 -5.35
N GLU A 96 -15.63 46.34 -5.09
CA GLU A 96 -14.50 47.31 -5.08
C GLU A 96 -14.30 47.97 -6.43
N ASN A 97 -14.50 47.25 -7.52
CA ASN A 97 -14.40 47.76 -8.88
C ASN A 97 -15.69 48.44 -9.38
N GLY A 98 -16.73 48.50 -8.55
CA GLY A 98 -18.00 49.15 -8.91
C GLY A 98 -18.77 48.46 -10.04
N LEU A 99 -18.49 47.20 -10.31
CA LEU A 99 -19.08 46.44 -11.42
C LEU A 99 -20.50 45.94 -11.10
N VAL A 100 -20.73 45.55 -9.83
CA VAL A 100 -22.02 45.05 -9.35
C VAL A 100 -22.27 45.59 -7.95
N SER A 101 -23.45 46.15 -7.68
CA SER A 101 -23.79 46.71 -6.36
C SER A 101 -24.11 45.68 -5.29
N HIS A 102 -24.66 44.54 -5.69
CA HIS A 102 -25.02 43.41 -4.81
C HIS A 102 -24.65 42.11 -5.49
N PRO A 103 -23.39 41.74 -5.57
CA PRO A 103 -22.95 40.56 -6.29
C PRO A 103 -23.39 39.29 -5.56
N GLN A 104 -24.09 38.39 -6.27
CA GLN A 104 -24.33 37.03 -5.86
C GLN A 104 -23.49 36.14 -6.77
N VAL A 105 -22.45 35.54 -6.19
CA VAL A 105 -21.48 34.74 -6.90
C VAL A 105 -21.61 33.28 -6.45
N SER A 106 -21.66 32.36 -7.40
CA SER A 106 -21.61 30.94 -7.16
C SER A 106 -20.40 30.34 -7.89
N VAL A 107 -19.67 29.49 -7.20
CA VAL A 107 -18.47 28.84 -7.75
C VAL A 107 -18.59 27.33 -7.68
N PHE A 108 -18.45 26.68 -8.84
CA PHE A 108 -18.48 25.21 -8.97
C PHE A 108 -17.19 24.69 -9.60
N VAL A 109 -16.59 23.65 -9.02
CA VAL A 109 -15.49 22.96 -9.66
C VAL A 109 -16.06 21.94 -10.64
N LYS A 110 -15.88 22.17 -11.95
CA LYS A 110 -16.32 21.26 -13.01
C LYS A 110 -15.37 20.09 -13.24
N GLU A 111 -14.05 20.38 -13.23
CA GLU A 111 -13.01 19.38 -13.36
C GLU A 111 -11.98 19.61 -12.25
N GLN A 112 -11.77 18.60 -11.45
CA GLN A 112 -10.76 18.63 -10.41
C GLN A 112 -9.54 17.85 -10.89
N ASN A 113 -8.52 18.56 -11.35
CA ASN A 113 -7.29 17.98 -11.89
C ASN A 113 -6.09 18.16 -10.94
N SER A 114 -6.28 18.90 -9.88
CA SER A 114 -5.24 19.28 -8.94
C SER A 114 -4.98 18.26 -7.82
N GLN A 115 -5.85 17.27 -7.68
CA GLN A 115 -5.86 16.35 -6.54
C GLN A 115 -5.73 14.87 -6.99
N PRO A 116 -4.67 14.49 -7.75
CA PRO A 116 -4.51 13.10 -8.17
C PRO A 116 -4.12 12.22 -6.98
N ILE A 117 -4.80 11.08 -6.82
CA ILE A 117 -4.40 9.98 -5.95
C ILE A 117 -3.89 8.87 -6.85
N THR A 118 -2.68 8.39 -6.58
CA THR A 118 -2.05 7.34 -7.39
C THR A 118 -1.99 6.04 -6.61
N VAL A 119 -2.53 4.95 -7.17
CA VAL A 119 -2.45 3.61 -6.59
C VAL A 119 -1.57 2.73 -7.45
N VAL A 120 -0.49 2.21 -6.88
CA VAL A 120 0.54 1.43 -7.57
C VAL A 120 0.91 0.15 -6.82
N GLY A 121 1.66 -0.73 -7.49
CA GLY A 121 2.18 -1.97 -6.92
C GLY A 121 1.26 -3.16 -7.15
N ALA A 122 1.11 -4.01 -6.14
CA ALA A 122 0.33 -5.25 -6.22
C ALA A 122 -1.18 -5.02 -6.06
N VAL A 123 -1.76 -4.28 -7.00
CA VAL A 123 -3.20 -4.06 -7.16
C VAL A 123 -3.67 -4.64 -8.49
N GLN A 124 -4.97 -4.88 -8.63
CA GLN A 124 -5.53 -5.47 -9.86
C GLN A 124 -5.36 -4.54 -11.06
N LYS A 125 -5.57 -3.23 -10.86
CA LYS A 125 -5.48 -2.20 -11.90
C LYS A 125 -4.80 -0.97 -11.31
N PRO A 126 -3.48 -0.84 -11.42
CA PRO A 126 -2.81 0.42 -11.06
C PRO A 126 -3.46 1.59 -11.78
N ALA A 127 -3.80 2.63 -11.05
CA ALA A 127 -4.55 3.76 -11.57
C ALA A 127 -4.22 5.05 -10.84
N THR A 128 -4.38 6.16 -11.55
CA THR A 128 -4.42 7.50 -10.98
C THR A 128 -5.82 8.05 -11.20
N PHE A 129 -6.44 8.57 -10.16
CA PHE A 129 -7.76 9.16 -10.20
C PHE A 129 -7.80 10.45 -9.39
N GLN A 130 -8.78 11.30 -9.69
CA GLN A 130 -8.93 12.58 -9.01
C GLN A 130 -9.77 12.44 -7.74
N ALA A 131 -9.32 13.05 -6.65
CA ALA A 131 -10.06 13.11 -5.41
C ALA A 131 -11.14 14.20 -5.47
N ILE A 132 -12.32 13.87 -5.96
CA ILE A 132 -13.47 14.82 -6.05
C ILE A 132 -14.06 15.13 -4.66
N ARG A 133 -13.80 14.27 -3.68
CA ARG A 133 -14.27 14.35 -2.29
C ARG A 133 -13.25 13.69 -1.38
N GLN A 134 -13.45 13.83 -0.08
CA GLN A 134 -12.63 13.07 0.85
C GLN A 134 -12.74 11.58 0.54
N THR A 135 -11.66 11.01 0.04
CA THR A 135 -11.56 9.59 -0.34
C THR A 135 -10.86 8.84 0.78
N THR A 136 -11.30 7.64 1.09
CA THR A 136 -10.64 6.78 2.07
C THR A 136 -9.73 5.77 1.39
N LEU A 137 -8.82 5.19 2.16
CA LEU A 137 -7.90 4.17 1.68
C LEU A 137 -8.63 2.97 1.06
N LEU A 138 -9.74 2.51 1.65
CA LEU A 138 -10.56 1.44 1.10
C LEU A 138 -11.21 1.81 -0.23
N GLU A 139 -11.70 3.05 -0.37
CA GLU A 139 -12.24 3.52 -1.63
C GLU A 139 -11.18 3.58 -2.73
N ALA A 140 -9.98 4.05 -2.38
CA ALA A 140 -8.87 4.11 -3.32
C ALA A 140 -8.47 2.71 -3.81
N LEU A 141 -8.37 1.73 -2.91
CA LEU A 141 -8.11 0.34 -3.27
C LEU A 141 -9.25 -0.26 -4.11
N ALA A 142 -10.52 0.04 -3.77
CA ALA A 142 -11.68 -0.42 -4.54
C ALA A 142 -11.67 0.12 -5.97
N GLN A 143 -11.28 1.39 -6.17
CA GLN A 143 -11.14 1.99 -7.51
C GLN A 143 -10.01 1.34 -8.33
N ALA A 144 -8.93 0.90 -7.66
CA ALA A 144 -7.86 0.11 -8.28
C ALA A 144 -8.26 -1.37 -8.53
N GLY A 145 -9.54 -1.72 -8.34
CA GLY A 145 -10.05 -3.08 -8.52
C GLY A 145 -9.71 -4.03 -7.39
N GLY A 146 -9.15 -3.54 -6.28
CA GLY A 146 -8.66 -4.32 -5.16
C GLY A 146 -7.19 -4.70 -5.27
N ILE A 147 -6.75 -5.60 -4.38
CA ILE A 147 -5.37 -6.08 -4.31
C ILE A 147 -5.13 -7.28 -5.22
N ALA A 148 -3.89 -7.45 -5.68
CA ALA A 148 -3.45 -8.64 -6.43
C ALA A 148 -3.20 -9.84 -5.50
N ASP A 149 -3.10 -11.03 -6.09
CA ASP A 149 -2.89 -12.30 -5.36
C ASP A 149 -1.55 -12.33 -4.61
N ASP A 150 -0.58 -11.61 -5.14
CA ASP A 150 0.78 -11.51 -4.62
C ASP A 150 1.01 -10.24 -3.77
N ALA A 151 -0.05 -9.54 -3.35
CA ALA A 151 0.08 -8.37 -2.51
C ALA A 151 0.61 -8.72 -1.10
N ALA A 152 1.47 -7.88 -0.56
CA ALA A 152 1.91 -7.97 0.84
C ALA A 152 0.79 -7.56 1.81
N ASN A 153 0.95 -7.92 3.09
CA ASN A 153 0.00 -7.54 4.13
C ASN A 153 0.11 -6.07 4.57
N GLU A 154 1.14 -5.39 4.13
CA GLU A 154 1.39 -3.99 4.45
C GLU A 154 1.29 -3.16 3.18
N LEU A 155 0.71 -1.98 3.29
CA LEU A 155 0.69 -0.98 2.24
C LEU A 155 1.21 0.34 2.79
N ASN A 156 1.79 1.14 1.94
CA ASN A 156 2.39 2.42 2.28
C ASN A 156 1.66 3.55 1.57
N VAL A 157 1.21 4.53 2.35
CA VAL A 157 0.70 5.79 1.81
C VAL A 157 1.81 6.82 1.93
N LEU A 158 2.35 7.22 0.80
CA LEU A 158 3.37 8.26 0.70
C LEU A 158 2.65 9.59 0.47
N ARG A 159 2.75 10.47 1.45
CA ARG A 159 2.14 11.80 1.43
C ARG A 159 3.22 12.87 1.29
N PRO A 160 3.20 13.67 0.22
CA PRO A 160 4.09 14.80 0.09
C PRO A 160 3.85 15.78 1.25
N ALA A 161 4.92 16.31 1.86
CA ALA A 161 4.76 17.37 2.85
C ALA A 161 4.17 18.61 2.16
N ALA A 162 3.14 19.20 2.78
CA ALA A 162 2.63 20.46 2.32
C ALA A 162 3.73 21.54 2.41
N PRO A 163 3.91 22.37 1.39
CA PRO A 163 4.97 23.40 1.40
C PRO A 163 4.88 24.37 2.58
N ASP A 164 3.71 24.53 3.19
CA ASP A 164 3.49 25.44 4.32
C ASP A 164 3.72 24.81 5.71
N ALA A 165 3.93 23.49 5.82
CA ALA A 165 4.16 22.83 7.10
C ALA A 165 5.60 23.02 7.63
N ALA A 166 6.54 23.39 6.78
CA ALA A 166 7.95 23.62 7.15
C ALA A 166 8.19 24.87 7.99
N ALA A 167 7.19 25.75 8.17
CA ALA A 167 7.37 27.05 8.81
C ALA A 167 6.94 27.12 10.29
N LYS A 168 6.35 26.08 10.89
CA LYS A 168 5.72 26.19 12.22
C LYS A 168 6.37 25.42 13.37
N ASP A 169 7.24 24.46 13.14
CA ASP A 169 7.85 23.70 14.24
C ASP A 169 9.37 23.87 14.30
N GLY A 170 9.77 25.01 14.81
CA GLY A 170 11.17 25.37 15.13
C GLY A 170 11.72 24.68 16.38
N ASN A 171 11.21 23.51 16.80
CA ASN A 171 11.77 22.81 17.96
C ASN A 171 11.51 21.30 17.94
N SER A 172 12.33 20.58 17.18
CA SER A 172 12.51 19.14 17.39
C SER A 172 13.94 18.78 17.03
N GLY A 173 14.76 18.63 18.05
CA GLY A 173 16.12 18.13 17.93
C GLY A 173 16.12 16.65 17.57
N GLY A 174 16.94 16.27 16.58
CA GLY A 174 17.40 14.92 16.35
C GLY A 174 16.88 14.24 15.08
N GLY A 175 17.61 14.39 13.98
CA GLY A 175 17.46 13.65 12.74
C GLY A 175 17.06 14.56 11.60
N ALA A 176 18.03 14.99 10.79
CA ALA A 176 17.81 15.85 9.63
C ALA A 176 17.08 15.09 8.54
N ASP A 177 15.75 15.14 8.53
CA ASP A 177 14.96 14.87 7.32
C ASP A 177 15.14 16.08 6.37
N PRO A 178 15.34 15.86 5.08
CA PRO A 178 15.50 16.96 4.13
C PRO A 178 14.23 17.83 4.08
N PRO A 179 14.33 19.14 3.93
CA PRO A 179 13.18 20.02 3.79
C PRO A 179 12.38 19.61 2.54
N GLY A 180 11.16 19.14 2.73
CA GLY A 180 10.31 18.55 1.71
C GLY A 180 10.05 17.05 1.93
N GLY A 181 10.23 16.54 3.14
CA GLY A 181 10.10 15.12 3.47
C GLY A 181 8.74 14.55 3.11
N THR A 182 8.74 13.41 2.41
CA THR A 182 7.53 12.60 2.19
C THR A 182 7.20 11.85 3.48
N GLN A 183 6.02 12.05 4.03
CA GLN A 183 5.54 11.24 5.15
C GLN A 183 5.07 9.87 4.63
N THR A 184 5.61 8.79 5.20
CA THR A 184 5.15 7.44 4.89
C THR A 184 4.27 6.92 6.02
N ILE A 185 3.02 6.57 5.68
CA ILE A 185 2.06 5.97 6.61
C ILE A 185 1.90 4.50 6.21
N THR A 186 2.33 3.58 7.08
CA THR A 186 2.18 2.15 6.84
C THR A 186 0.89 1.64 7.48
N VAL A 187 0.05 0.97 6.70
CA VAL A 187 -1.21 0.37 7.14
C VAL A 187 -1.18 -1.12 6.85
N ARG A 188 -1.58 -1.94 7.84
CA ARG A 188 -1.71 -3.39 7.61
C ARG A 188 -3.06 -3.70 7.01
N LEU A 189 -3.05 -4.50 5.97
CA LEU A 189 -4.25 -4.92 5.26
C LEU A 189 -5.22 -5.71 6.16
N THR A 190 -4.68 -6.56 7.03
CA THR A 190 -5.47 -7.30 8.02
C THR A 190 -6.20 -6.38 8.98
N ASP A 191 -5.54 -5.32 9.46
CA ASP A 191 -6.16 -4.38 10.38
C ASP A 191 -7.22 -3.54 9.66
N LEU A 192 -6.93 -3.10 8.44
CA LEU A 192 -7.86 -2.35 7.60
C LEU A 192 -9.16 -3.13 7.31
N LEU A 193 -9.07 -4.45 7.07
CA LEU A 193 -10.19 -5.25 6.57
C LEU A 193 -10.94 -6.00 7.67
N TYR A 194 -10.28 -6.35 8.76
CA TYR A 194 -10.82 -7.31 9.75
C TYR A 194 -10.88 -6.82 11.18
N SER A 195 -10.18 -5.73 11.55
CA SER A 195 -10.25 -5.18 12.91
C SER A 195 -11.63 -4.63 13.27
N GLY A 196 -12.38 -4.13 12.27
CA GLY A 196 -13.61 -3.38 12.48
C GLY A 196 -13.39 -1.96 13.03
N ASP A 197 -12.13 -1.57 13.20
CA ASP A 197 -11.77 -0.24 13.68
C ASP A 197 -11.64 0.74 12.50
N PRO A 198 -12.49 1.79 12.44
CA PRO A 198 -12.48 2.75 11.35
C PRO A 198 -11.19 3.59 11.28
N THR A 199 -10.37 3.62 12.35
CA THR A 199 -9.12 4.39 12.39
C THR A 199 -8.08 3.89 11.40
N PHE A 200 -8.14 2.60 11.01
CA PHE A 200 -7.26 2.05 9.96
C PHE A 200 -7.65 2.46 8.55
N ASN A 201 -8.91 2.86 8.34
CA ASN A 201 -9.38 3.38 7.06
C ASN A 201 -9.10 4.88 6.96
N ILE A 202 -7.82 5.22 6.88
CA ILE A 202 -7.34 6.60 6.86
C ILE A 202 -7.87 7.38 5.65
N PRO A 203 -8.09 8.69 5.79
CA PRO A 203 -8.37 9.55 4.64
C PRO A 203 -7.12 9.70 3.79
N VAL A 204 -7.29 9.62 2.48
CA VAL A 204 -6.28 9.90 1.47
C VAL A 204 -6.59 11.22 0.77
N TYR A 205 -5.55 11.97 0.47
CA TYR A 205 -5.65 13.32 -0.08
C TYR A 205 -5.00 13.37 -1.47
N GLY A 206 -5.29 14.43 -2.20
CA GLY A 206 -4.62 14.69 -3.47
C GLY A 206 -3.10 14.80 -3.31
N GLY A 207 -2.38 14.16 -4.20
CA GLY A 207 -0.94 14.02 -4.14
C GLY A 207 -0.46 12.76 -3.41
N ASP A 208 -1.33 12.05 -2.68
CA ASP A 208 -0.95 10.80 -2.02
C ASP A 208 -0.66 9.68 -3.05
N ILE A 209 0.39 8.92 -2.78
CA ILE A 209 0.74 7.72 -3.53
C ILE A 209 0.51 6.51 -2.62
N ILE A 210 -0.42 5.66 -2.98
CA ILE A 210 -0.70 4.41 -2.28
C ILE A 210 0.09 3.31 -2.96
N ASN A 211 1.12 2.82 -2.29
CA ASN A 211 1.96 1.73 -2.78
C ASN A 211 1.62 0.45 -2.03
N VAL A 212 1.18 -0.56 -2.78
CA VAL A 212 0.95 -1.92 -2.28
C VAL A 212 2.14 -2.79 -2.70
N PRO A 213 3.09 -3.09 -1.82
CA PRO A 213 4.23 -3.91 -2.18
C PRO A 213 3.81 -5.35 -2.50
N ARG A 214 4.65 -6.05 -3.24
CA ARG A 214 4.46 -7.48 -3.49
C ARG A 214 4.96 -8.30 -2.31
N SER A 215 4.27 -9.40 -2.02
CA SER A 215 4.75 -10.41 -1.08
C SER A 215 6.02 -11.05 -1.61
N GLY A 216 6.89 -11.41 -0.72
CA GLY A 216 8.07 -12.20 -1.07
C GLY A 216 7.69 -13.61 -1.53
N ILE A 217 8.61 -14.27 -2.20
CA ILE A 217 8.50 -15.66 -2.64
C ILE A 217 9.47 -16.51 -1.82
N VAL A 218 9.02 -17.70 -1.43
CA VAL A 218 9.86 -18.76 -0.87
C VAL A 218 9.95 -19.89 -1.89
N PHE A 219 11.13 -20.41 -2.09
CA PHE A 219 11.35 -21.53 -2.99
C PHE A 219 11.38 -22.84 -2.20
N VAL A 220 10.61 -23.83 -2.64
CA VAL A 220 10.65 -25.19 -2.09
C VAL A 220 11.16 -26.11 -3.17
N THR A 221 12.24 -26.84 -2.91
CA THR A 221 12.92 -27.66 -3.91
C THR A 221 13.43 -28.98 -3.32
N GLY A 222 13.78 -29.92 -4.19
CA GLY A 222 14.22 -31.27 -3.83
C GLY A 222 13.05 -32.25 -3.71
N ALA A 223 13.09 -33.11 -2.70
CA ALA A 223 12.18 -34.24 -2.52
C ALA A 223 10.79 -33.84 -2.00
N VAL A 224 10.07 -33.01 -2.76
CA VAL A 224 8.68 -32.65 -2.56
C VAL A 224 7.86 -33.03 -3.78
N ASN A 225 6.54 -33.19 -3.62
CA ASN A 225 5.69 -33.58 -4.73
C ASN A 225 5.50 -32.46 -5.78
N GLN A 226 5.54 -31.20 -5.36
CA GLN A 226 5.43 -30.06 -6.26
C GLN A 226 6.52 -29.02 -5.90
N PRO A 227 7.74 -29.12 -6.44
CA PRO A 227 8.76 -28.11 -6.26
C PRO A 227 8.38 -26.83 -7.01
N GLY A 228 8.70 -25.65 -6.43
CA GLY A 228 8.37 -24.36 -7.04
C GLY A 228 8.55 -23.17 -6.11
N GLY A 229 8.17 -21.99 -6.60
CA GLY A 229 8.08 -20.75 -5.82
C GLY A 229 6.69 -20.60 -5.23
N TYR A 230 6.63 -20.27 -3.95
CA TYR A 230 5.39 -20.06 -3.21
C TYR A 230 5.38 -18.66 -2.62
N VAL A 231 4.30 -17.92 -2.87
CA VAL A 231 4.14 -16.57 -2.35
C VAL A 231 3.98 -16.64 -0.83
N LEU A 232 4.71 -15.81 -0.11
CA LEU A 232 4.50 -15.61 1.32
C LEU A 232 3.09 -15.04 1.50
N ALA A 233 2.21 -15.82 2.12
CA ALA A 233 0.81 -15.45 2.25
C ALA A 233 0.65 -14.07 2.91
N SER A 234 -0.11 -13.21 2.26
CA SER A 234 -0.30 -11.77 2.50
C SER A 234 -0.91 -11.38 3.86
N ARG A 235 -0.94 -12.25 4.87
CA ARG A 235 -1.76 -12.05 6.06
C ARG A 235 -1.01 -11.87 7.38
N GLY A 236 0.21 -11.36 7.31
CA GLY A 236 0.98 -11.12 8.54
C GLY A 236 1.41 -12.38 9.29
N GLN A 237 1.05 -13.56 8.81
CA GLN A 237 1.56 -14.84 9.31
C GLN A 237 2.79 -15.21 8.50
N ALA A 238 3.93 -15.28 9.18
CA ALA A 238 5.13 -15.77 8.55
C ALA A 238 4.91 -17.21 8.09
N LEU A 239 5.20 -17.51 6.82
CA LEU A 239 5.17 -18.87 6.30
C LEU A 239 6.17 -19.72 7.07
N THR A 240 5.75 -20.89 7.54
CA THR A 240 6.61 -21.83 8.25
C THR A 240 7.07 -22.96 7.32
N THR A 241 8.12 -23.68 7.74
CA THR A 241 8.66 -24.79 6.94
C THR A 241 7.62 -25.88 6.70
N LEU A 242 6.78 -26.19 7.69
CA LEU A 242 5.71 -27.17 7.54
C LEU A 242 4.62 -26.70 6.59
N GLN A 243 4.24 -25.42 6.66
CA GLN A 243 3.27 -24.84 5.72
C GLN A 243 3.81 -24.85 4.28
N ALA A 244 5.08 -24.50 4.09
CA ALA A 244 5.72 -24.51 2.77
C ALA A 244 5.74 -25.94 2.17
N VAL A 245 6.05 -26.96 2.97
CA VAL A 245 5.97 -28.35 2.55
C VAL A 245 4.53 -28.74 2.20
N THR A 246 3.55 -28.28 2.97
CA THR A 246 2.13 -28.54 2.69
C THR A 246 1.69 -27.91 1.37
N MET A 247 2.13 -26.66 1.09
CA MET A 247 1.87 -25.99 -0.20
C MET A 247 2.53 -26.75 -1.36
N ALA A 248 3.71 -27.34 -1.14
CA ALA A 248 4.42 -28.21 -2.08
C ALA A 248 3.80 -29.62 -2.20
N ARG A 249 2.55 -29.80 -1.69
CA ARG A 249 1.81 -31.08 -1.68
C ARG A 249 2.50 -32.20 -0.91
N GLY A 250 3.31 -31.85 0.10
CA GLY A 250 3.99 -32.80 0.96
C GLY A 250 5.32 -33.31 0.41
N LEU A 251 5.92 -34.19 1.20
CA LEU A 251 7.21 -34.79 0.89
C LEU A 251 7.02 -35.97 -0.11
N SER A 252 8.01 -36.14 -0.98
CA SER A 252 8.06 -37.34 -1.84
C SER A 252 8.44 -38.60 -1.03
N GLY A 253 8.16 -39.81 -1.56
CA GLY A 253 8.49 -41.06 -0.90
C GLY A 253 9.99 -41.30 -0.64
N TYR A 254 10.85 -40.52 -1.31
CA TYR A 254 12.32 -40.61 -1.19
C TYR A 254 12.94 -39.49 -0.37
N ALA A 255 12.11 -38.65 0.25
CA ALA A 255 12.59 -37.49 1.00
C ALA A 255 13.35 -37.90 2.27
N LYS A 256 14.38 -37.08 2.61
CA LYS A 256 15.08 -37.12 3.91
C LYS A 256 14.66 -35.92 4.76
N PRO A 257 13.56 -36.00 5.50
CA PRO A 257 13.00 -34.85 6.23
C PRO A 257 13.89 -34.35 7.37
N ASN A 258 14.81 -35.15 7.87
CA ASN A 258 15.73 -34.73 8.93
C ASN A 258 16.96 -33.96 8.42
N ASP A 259 17.21 -34.03 7.12
CA ASP A 259 18.38 -33.41 6.47
C ASP A 259 17.98 -32.16 5.63
N ALA A 260 16.76 -31.66 5.82
CA ALA A 260 16.32 -30.45 5.12
C ALA A 260 17.10 -29.22 5.58
N VAL A 261 17.27 -28.26 4.69
CA VAL A 261 18.03 -27.06 4.91
C VAL A 261 17.30 -25.85 4.36
N ILE A 262 17.23 -24.75 5.12
CA ILE A 262 16.86 -23.45 4.60
C ILE A 262 18.15 -22.76 4.16
N ILE A 263 18.17 -22.32 2.91
CA ILE A 263 19.23 -21.49 2.36
C ILE A 263 18.71 -20.05 2.33
N ARG A 264 19.32 -19.19 3.13
CA ARG A 264 18.98 -17.77 3.26
C ARG A 264 20.12 -16.91 2.73
N LEU A 265 19.78 -15.98 1.85
CA LEU A 265 20.73 -14.99 1.37
C LEU A 265 20.49 -13.67 2.12
N HIS A 266 21.46 -13.22 2.89
CA HIS A 266 21.43 -11.90 3.51
C HIS A 266 21.70 -10.84 2.45
N GLN A 267 20.71 -9.97 2.19
CA GLN A 267 20.78 -8.97 1.11
C GLN A 267 21.87 -7.93 1.34
N ASP A 268 22.13 -7.59 2.60
CA ASP A 268 23.13 -6.55 2.98
C ASP A 268 24.58 -7.03 2.82
N THR A 269 24.84 -8.30 3.07
CA THR A 269 26.19 -8.85 3.08
C THR A 269 26.48 -9.81 1.94
N GLY A 270 25.46 -10.25 1.21
CA GLY A 270 25.57 -11.29 0.19
C GLY A 270 25.95 -12.68 0.73
N VAL A 271 26.00 -12.84 2.06
CA VAL A 271 26.38 -14.10 2.72
C VAL A 271 25.21 -15.08 2.69
N LYS A 272 25.50 -16.32 2.31
CA LYS A 272 24.54 -17.43 2.39
C LYS A 272 24.62 -18.07 3.77
N GLU A 273 23.48 -18.17 4.44
CA GLU A 273 23.29 -18.88 5.69
C GLU A 273 22.55 -20.19 5.40
N GLU A 274 23.06 -21.31 5.93
CA GLU A 274 22.42 -22.62 5.86
C GLU A 274 21.86 -22.99 7.25
N ILE A 275 20.52 -23.03 7.36
CA ILE A 275 19.82 -23.35 8.60
C ILE A 275 19.30 -24.78 8.52
N PRO A 276 19.82 -25.72 9.32
CA PRO A 276 19.37 -27.10 9.30
C PRO A 276 17.93 -27.22 9.85
N VAL A 277 17.10 -27.96 9.13
CA VAL A 277 15.68 -28.17 9.47
C VAL A 277 15.40 -29.65 9.65
N HIS A 278 14.92 -30.04 10.83
CA HIS A 278 14.51 -31.39 11.12
C HIS A 278 13.01 -31.55 10.99
N LEU A 279 12.51 -31.56 9.75
CA LEU A 279 11.06 -31.60 9.46
C LEU A 279 10.31 -32.71 10.18
N LYS A 280 10.90 -33.91 10.30
CA LYS A 280 10.28 -35.01 11.03
C LYS A 280 10.06 -34.69 12.50
N GLN A 281 11.05 -34.01 13.16
CA GLN A 281 10.90 -33.63 14.56
C GLN A 281 9.90 -32.52 14.75
N ILE A 282 9.76 -31.62 13.77
CA ILE A 282 8.71 -30.57 13.74
C ILE A 282 7.33 -31.23 13.60
N MET A 283 7.17 -32.17 12.67
CA MET A 283 5.94 -32.93 12.47
C MET A 283 5.55 -33.73 13.72
N ASP A 284 6.53 -34.32 14.40
CA ASP A 284 6.35 -35.05 15.65
C ASP A 284 6.17 -34.12 16.89
N ARG A 285 6.12 -32.79 16.69
CA ARG A 285 6.01 -31.76 17.75
C ARG A 285 7.16 -31.77 18.76
N LYS A 286 8.32 -32.29 18.38
CA LYS A 286 9.53 -32.33 19.22
C LYS A 286 10.39 -31.08 19.06
N LYS A 287 10.22 -30.33 17.98
CA LYS A 287 10.87 -29.05 17.71
C LYS A 287 9.87 -28.03 17.20
N ASN A 288 10.15 -26.76 17.44
CA ASN A 288 9.38 -25.65 16.92
C ASN A 288 9.55 -25.54 15.40
N ASP A 289 8.48 -25.14 14.72
CA ASP A 289 8.51 -24.87 13.29
C ASP A 289 9.29 -23.58 13.01
N ILE A 290 10.06 -23.55 11.92
CA ILE A 290 10.94 -22.44 11.56
C ILE A 290 10.21 -21.54 10.57
N ARG A 291 10.30 -20.23 10.81
CA ARG A 291 9.74 -19.22 9.91
C ARG A 291 10.64 -19.03 8.69
N LEU A 292 10.01 -18.94 7.54
CA LEU A 292 10.64 -18.62 6.27
C LEU A 292 10.45 -17.14 5.95
N PHE A 293 11.48 -16.54 5.38
CA PHE A 293 11.47 -15.15 4.91
C PHE A 293 11.50 -15.10 3.37
N ALA A 294 11.25 -13.93 2.82
CA ALA A 294 11.34 -13.71 1.39
C ALA A 294 12.68 -14.13 0.82
N ASN A 295 12.67 -14.83 -0.30
CA ASN A 295 13.83 -15.38 -1.00
C ASN A 295 14.54 -16.55 -0.28
N ASP A 296 13.99 -17.06 0.84
CA ASP A 296 14.49 -18.31 1.41
C ASP A 296 14.22 -19.48 0.44
N THR A 297 15.18 -20.40 0.39
CA THR A 297 15.03 -21.66 -0.33
C THR A 297 15.02 -22.82 0.66
N LEU A 298 13.89 -23.49 0.79
CA LEU A 298 13.77 -24.73 1.55
C LEU A 298 14.14 -25.90 0.64
N TYR A 299 15.28 -26.51 0.91
CA TYR A 299 15.77 -27.68 0.20
C TYR A 299 15.57 -28.95 1.02
N ILE A 300 14.90 -29.95 0.42
CA ILE A 300 14.71 -31.28 1.03
C ILE A 300 15.47 -32.29 0.19
N PRO A 301 16.56 -32.91 0.72
CA PRO A 301 17.34 -33.87 -0.05
C PRO A 301 16.65 -35.21 -0.25
N GLU A 302 17.01 -35.87 -1.34
CA GLU A 302 16.60 -37.26 -1.62
C GLU A 302 17.59 -38.26 -1.00
N SER A 303 17.15 -39.50 -0.84
CA SER A 303 18.04 -40.60 -0.46
C SER A 303 19.02 -40.85 -1.61
N GLY A 304 20.27 -40.36 -1.48
CA GLY A 304 21.33 -40.47 -2.50
C GLY A 304 21.76 -39.12 -3.15
N GLY A 305 20.94 -38.07 -3.04
CA GLY A 305 21.14 -36.83 -3.80
C GLY A 305 22.00 -35.72 -3.18
N ARG A 306 22.45 -35.87 -1.92
CA ARG A 306 23.15 -34.77 -1.21
C ARG A 306 24.43 -34.28 -1.90
N LYS A 307 25.12 -35.15 -2.63
CA LYS A 307 26.33 -34.81 -3.38
C LYS A 307 26.05 -34.05 -4.71
N ALA A 308 24.86 -34.18 -5.28
CA ALA A 308 24.50 -33.56 -6.55
C ALA A 308 24.16 -32.09 -6.40
N PHE A 309 23.51 -31.68 -5.30
CA PHE A 309 23.10 -30.31 -5.08
C PHE A 309 24.30 -29.34 -4.90
N TYR A 310 25.33 -29.75 -4.17
CA TYR A 310 26.53 -28.94 -4.01
C TYR A 310 27.27 -28.69 -5.34
N LYS A 311 27.14 -29.59 -6.32
CA LYS A 311 27.71 -29.41 -7.67
C LYS A 311 26.92 -28.43 -8.53
N ILE A 312 25.59 -28.41 -8.41
CA ILE A 312 24.71 -27.57 -9.24
C ILE A 312 24.64 -26.16 -8.67
N GLY A 313 24.55 -26.01 -7.35
CA GLY A 313 24.50 -24.69 -6.69
C GLY A 313 25.78 -23.87 -6.81
N GLY A 314 26.95 -24.55 -6.90
CA GLY A 314 28.24 -23.90 -7.09
C GLY A 314 28.52 -23.47 -8.53
N ALA A 315 27.92 -24.13 -9.51
CA ALA A 315 28.14 -23.83 -10.94
C ALA A 315 27.17 -22.78 -11.50
N ALA A 316 25.96 -22.63 -10.93
CA ALA A 316 24.94 -21.72 -11.44
C ALA A 316 25.03 -20.29 -10.87
N LEU A 317 25.74 -20.10 -9.77
CA LEU A 317 25.91 -18.79 -9.13
C LEU A 317 27.41 -18.54 -8.92
N GLY A 318 28.11 -18.13 -9.95
CA GLY A 318 29.56 -17.82 -9.99
C GLY A 318 29.97 -16.67 -9.05
N ILE A 319 29.77 -16.80 -7.76
CA ILE A 319 30.18 -15.85 -6.72
C ILE A 319 30.92 -16.63 -5.65
N GLY A 320 32.14 -16.21 -5.37
CA GLY A 320 33.09 -16.81 -4.42
C GLY A 320 32.50 -17.07 -3.04
N SER A 321 32.66 -18.31 -2.60
CA SER A 321 32.06 -18.88 -1.42
C SER A 321 32.82 -18.53 -0.15
N SER A 322 32.12 -17.96 0.81
CA SER A 322 32.43 -18.13 2.22
C SER A 322 31.21 -18.74 2.90
N ILE A 323 31.27 -20.05 3.15
CA ILE A 323 30.21 -20.80 3.84
C ILE A 323 30.53 -20.71 5.34
N ILE A 324 29.69 -19.99 6.08
CA ILE A 324 29.70 -20.01 7.55
C ILE A 324 28.69 -21.06 8.02
N VAL A 325 29.18 -22.20 8.49
CA VAL A 325 28.35 -23.21 9.12
C VAL A 325 28.27 -22.91 10.62
N PHE A 326 27.14 -22.40 11.07
CA PHE A 326 26.87 -22.34 12.51
C PHE A 326 26.51 -23.74 13.03
N ARG A 327 27.45 -24.36 13.74
CA ARG A 327 27.20 -25.52 14.57
C ARG A 327 26.56 -25.01 15.85
N ALA A 328 25.24 -25.19 16.00
CA ALA A 328 24.60 -24.99 17.30
C ALA A 328 25.18 -26.02 18.29
N ALA A 329 25.86 -25.55 19.31
CA ALA A 329 26.21 -26.34 20.47
C ALA A 329 24.91 -26.70 21.24
N GLN A 330 24.92 -27.94 21.74
CA GLN A 330 23.85 -28.54 22.53
C GLN A 330 23.56 -27.79 23.81
#